data_ae9a5575e61f25357d26658c8815cb6d
#
_entry.id   ae9a5575e61f25357d26658c8815cb6d
#
_cell.length_a   1.000
_cell.length_b   1.000
_cell.length_c   1.000
_cell.angle_alpha   90.00
_cell.angle_beta   90.00
_cell.angle_gamma   90.00
#
_symmetry.space_group_name_H-M   'P 1'
#
loop_
_entity.id
_entity.type
_entity.pdbx_description
1 polymer ?
#
loop_
_entity_poly.entity_id
_entity_poly.type
_entity_poly.pdbx_seq_one_letter_code
_entity_poly.pdbx_strand_id
1 'polypeptide(L)'
;MAYEGKNLETIALHAGWRNDETTGSVAVPIHQTTSYQFNDTAHAASLFGLQEFGNIYTRIMNPTCDVLEQRMAALDGAAAGLAVSSGQTASAYSIQNVARAGDNIVSSSHLYGGTYNQFKNNLKEMGIEVRFVDPTDPANFEKATDDKTRAYFAETLPNPKLQVFPIGEVAEIGRKHDIPLIVDNTAAPVLCRPFDHGAAVTTYSTTKYIGGHGTTIGGLILDGGNFDWGKAGADRQPALNTPDPCYGGVVWDEQVTKNMGLPFAYLLKLRTTLLRDLGGAMSPFNAWMFIQGLETLPLRMREHAKNAKQVAEFLASNKKVQSVTYPGLFEGAEKEKADKYMTGGYGA
;
A
#
# COMPACT_ATOMS: atom_id res chain seq x y z
N MET A 1 -2.94 14.39 -13.63
CA MET A 1 -3.96 14.01 -12.62
C MET A 1 -4.61 15.27 -12.03
N ALA A 2 -5.85 15.23 -11.59
CA ALA A 2 -6.60 16.44 -11.12
C ALA A 2 -5.96 17.17 -9.93
N TYR A 3 -5.01 16.54 -9.25
CA TYR A 3 -4.33 17.07 -8.06
C TYR A 3 -2.82 17.27 -8.25
N GLU A 4 -2.31 17.11 -9.47
CA GLU A 4 -0.91 17.35 -9.78
C GLU A 4 -0.55 18.82 -9.47
N GLY A 5 0.58 19.04 -8.78
CA GLY A 5 1.02 20.36 -8.33
C GLY A 5 0.22 20.99 -7.18
N LYS A 6 -0.72 20.26 -6.55
CA LYS A 6 -1.43 20.73 -5.35
C LYS A 6 -0.62 20.42 -4.09
N ASN A 7 -0.80 21.25 -3.06
CA ASN A 7 -0.22 20.97 -1.74
C ASN A 7 -0.88 19.77 -1.08
N LEU A 8 -0.12 19.05 -0.23
CA LEU A 8 -0.62 17.88 0.51
C LEU A 8 -1.89 18.19 1.32
N GLU A 9 -1.99 19.37 1.92
CA GLU A 9 -3.16 19.81 2.67
C GLU A 9 -4.41 19.92 1.78
N THR A 10 -4.27 20.44 0.56
CA THR A 10 -5.36 20.54 -0.40
C THR A 10 -5.81 19.15 -0.86
N ILE A 11 -4.86 18.25 -1.11
CA ILE A 11 -5.15 16.86 -1.50
C ILE A 11 -5.86 16.13 -0.36
N ALA A 12 -5.35 16.26 0.87
CA ALA A 12 -5.90 15.63 2.08
C ALA A 12 -7.37 16.02 2.33
N LEU A 13 -7.75 17.25 1.97
CA LEU A 13 -9.13 17.74 2.15
C LEU A 13 -10.07 17.37 0.99
N HIS A 14 -9.58 17.37 -0.25
CA HIS A 14 -10.46 17.43 -1.43
C HIS A 14 -10.34 16.27 -2.41
N ALA A 15 -9.26 15.46 -2.35
CA ALA A 15 -9.12 14.36 -3.29
C ALA A 15 -10.20 13.29 -3.07
N GLY A 16 -10.74 12.78 -4.17
CA GLY A 16 -11.77 11.74 -4.18
C GLY A 16 -13.18 12.19 -3.81
N TRP A 17 -13.35 13.45 -3.34
CA TRP A 17 -14.67 13.96 -2.95
C TRP A 17 -14.73 15.48 -3.10
N ARG A 18 -15.83 15.96 -3.63
CA ARG A 18 -16.10 17.39 -3.67
C ARG A 18 -17.41 17.75 -2.95
N ASN A 19 -18.50 17.11 -3.32
CA ASN A 19 -19.80 17.25 -2.70
C ASN A 19 -20.74 16.15 -3.19
N ASP A 20 -21.80 15.87 -2.47
CA ASP A 20 -22.89 15.02 -2.93
C ASP A 20 -23.72 15.75 -4.00
N GLU A 21 -23.85 15.15 -5.17
CA GLU A 21 -24.52 15.81 -6.31
C GLU A 21 -26.04 16.01 -6.08
N THR A 22 -26.64 15.17 -5.24
CA THR A 22 -28.08 15.21 -4.99
C THR A 22 -28.44 16.24 -3.92
N THR A 23 -27.68 16.26 -2.82
CA THR A 23 -27.97 17.06 -1.63
C THR A 23 -27.10 18.30 -1.49
N GLY A 24 -25.97 18.37 -2.23
CA GLY A 24 -24.94 19.38 -2.07
C GLY A 24 -24.11 19.24 -0.79
N SER A 25 -24.23 18.11 -0.07
CA SER A 25 -23.48 17.88 1.17
C SER A 25 -21.97 17.90 0.93
N VAL A 26 -21.25 18.68 1.73
CA VAL A 26 -19.78 18.79 1.70
C VAL A 26 -19.14 17.57 2.35
N ALA A 27 -19.72 17.07 3.44
CA ALA A 27 -19.21 15.87 4.12
C ALA A 27 -19.44 14.62 3.27
N VAL A 28 -18.47 13.69 3.29
CA VAL A 28 -18.62 12.39 2.65
C VAL A 28 -19.72 11.60 3.32
N PRO A 29 -20.77 11.14 2.61
CA PRO A 29 -21.82 10.31 3.20
C PRO A 29 -21.30 8.92 3.62
N ILE A 30 -21.90 8.36 4.66
CA ILE A 30 -21.64 6.97 5.06
C ILE A 30 -22.65 6.07 4.33
N HIS A 31 -22.21 5.38 3.27
CA HIS A 31 -23.04 4.43 2.55
C HIS A 31 -23.08 3.08 3.29
N GLN A 32 -23.85 3.01 4.36
CA GLN A 32 -23.99 1.79 5.19
C GLN A 32 -25.00 0.84 4.56
N THR A 33 -24.59 0.17 3.49
CA THR A 33 -25.41 -0.79 2.73
C THR A 33 -24.62 -2.05 2.38
N THR A 34 -25.31 -3.16 2.14
CA THR A 34 -24.69 -4.41 1.67
C THR A 34 -24.57 -4.45 0.15
N SER A 35 -25.61 -4.05 -0.56
CA SER A 35 -25.76 -4.21 -2.02
C SER A 35 -26.40 -2.98 -2.65
N TYR A 36 -26.30 -2.92 -3.97
CA TYR A 36 -26.81 -1.83 -4.79
C TYR A 36 -27.81 -2.36 -5.80
N GLN A 37 -28.80 -1.58 -6.13
CA GLN A 37 -29.80 -1.92 -7.11
C GLN A 37 -29.26 -1.68 -8.53
N PHE A 38 -29.40 -2.66 -9.40
CA PHE A 38 -29.12 -2.52 -10.82
C PHE A 38 -30.30 -1.88 -11.55
N ASN A 39 -30.03 -1.20 -12.67
CA ASN A 39 -31.07 -0.64 -13.51
C ASN A 39 -31.89 -1.78 -14.18
N ASP A 40 -31.16 -2.78 -14.68
CA ASP A 40 -31.72 -3.98 -15.33
C ASP A 40 -30.65 -5.11 -15.36
N THR A 41 -30.98 -6.23 -15.99
CA THR A 41 -30.11 -7.41 -16.12
C THR A 41 -28.88 -7.12 -17.00
N ALA A 42 -29.00 -6.26 -18.01
CA ALA A 42 -27.89 -5.90 -18.90
C ALA A 42 -26.86 -5.05 -18.15
N HIS A 43 -27.33 -4.08 -17.35
CA HIS A 43 -26.44 -3.28 -16.48
C HIS A 43 -25.71 -4.18 -15.47
N ALA A 44 -26.40 -5.14 -14.84
CA ALA A 44 -25.75 -6.11 -13.95
C ALA A 44 -24.65 -6.90 -14.69
N ALA A 45 -24.96 -7.43 -15.89
CA ALA A 45 -23.98 -8.17 -16.69
C ALA A 45 -22.77 -7.33 -17.09
N SER A 46 -22.97 -6.05 -17.41
CA SER A 46 -21.90 -5.10 -17.75
C SER A 46 -20.93 -4.89 -16.58
N LEU A 47 -21.46 -4.68 -15.37
CA LEU A 47 -20.66 -4.50 -14.14
C LEU A 47 -19.87 -5.77 -13.79
N PHE A 48 -20.51 -6.95 -13.78
CA PHE A 48 -19.83 -8.21 -13.50
C PHE A 48 -18.82 -8.61 -14.57
N GLY A 49 -19.06 -8.20 -15.82
CA GLY A 49 -18.16 -8.40 -16.96
C GLY A 49 -17.01 -7.42 -17.06
N LEU A 50 -16.86 -6.47 -16.12
CA LEU A 50 -15.87 -5.39 -16.15
C LEU A 50 -15.94 -4.52 -17.41
N GLN A 51 -17.14 -4.41 -18.02
CA GLN A 51 -17.39 -3.52 -19.15
C GLN A 51 -17.73 -2.10 -18.69
N GLU A 52 -18.15 -1.97 -17.45
CA GLU A 52 -18.51 -0.74 -16.78
C GLU A 52 -18.05 -0.80 -15.30
N PHE A 53 -17.66 0.34 -14.73
CA PHE A 53 -17.38 0.44 -13.31
C PHE A 53 -18.60 0.99 -12.57
N GLY A 54 -18.92 0.38 -11.43
CA GLY A 54 -20.03 0.81 -10.59
C GLY A 54 -20.17 -0.02 -9.32
N ASN A 55 -21.15 0.30 -8.52
CA ASN A 55 -21.36 -0.34 -7.23
C ASN A 55 -22.19 -1.62 -7.38
N ILE A 56 -21.70 -2.73 -6.86
CA ILE A 56 -22.34 -4.04 -6.87
C ILE A 56 -22.68 -4.48 -5.44
N TYR A 57 -21.63 -4.54 -4.60
CA TYR A 57 -21.72 -5.08 -3.25
C TYR A 57 -20.61 -4.50 -2.39
N THR A 58 -20.93 -4.03 -1.17
CA THR A 58 -20.00 -3.29 -0.31
C THR A 58 -18.71 -4.03 0.01
N ARG A 59 -18.70 -5.36 0.06
CA ARG A 59 -17.46 -6.14 0.24
C ARG A 59 -16.44 -5.91 -0.89
N ILE A 60 -16.90 -5.60 -2.10
CA ILE A 60 -16.04 -5.40 -3.29
C ILE A 60 -15.75 -3.92 -3.49
N MET A 61 -16.77 -3.06 -3.40
CA MET A 61 -16.69 -1.62 -3.54
C MET A 61 -17.79 -0.92 -2.73
N ASN A 62 -17.46 0.26 -2.21
CA ASN A 62 -18.39 1.11 -1.47
C ASN A 62 -18.00 2.57 -1.68
N PRO A 63 -18.92 3.50 -1.98
CA PRO A 63 -18.60 4.89 -2.26
C PRO A 63 -17.83 5.60 -1.15
N THR A 64 -18.09 5.29 0.12
CA THR A 64 -17.34 5.86 1.24
C THR A 64 -15.90 5.34 1.28
N CYS A 65 -15.70 4.03 1.07
CA CYS A 65 -14.36 3.44 0.98
C CYS A 65 -13.59 3.99 -0.23
N ASP A 66 -14.26 4.19 -1.36
CA ASP A 66 -13.67 4.72 -2.59
C ASP A 66 -13.08 6.13 -2.38
N VAL A 67 -13.73 7.01 -1.62
CA VAL A 67 -13.16 8.32 -1.27
C VAL A 67 -11.86 8.18 -0.48
N LEU A 68 -11.79 7.26 0.47
CA LEU A 68 -10.56 6.97 1.22
C LEU A 68 -9.45 6.47 0.28
N GLU A 69 -9.78 5.53 -0.60
CA GLU A 69 -8.88 4.94 -1.58
C GLU A 69 -8.30 6.00 -2.52
N GLN A 70 -9.16 6.82 -3.14
CA GLN A 70 -8.75 7.89 -4.05
C GLN A 70 -7.92 8.98 -3.34
N ARG A 71 -8.29 9.35 -2.12
CA ARG A 71 -7.60 10.39 -1.34
C ARG A 71 -6.17 9.95 -0.98
N MET A 72 -6.01 8.71 -0.49
CA MET A 72 -4.68 8.18 -0.21
C MET A 72 -3.85 7.95 -1.48
N ALA A 73 -4.47 7.46 -2.55
CA ALA A 73 -3.79 7.32 -3.84
C ALA A 73 -3.25 8.68 -4.32
N ALA A 74 -4.04 9.75 -4.21
CA ALA A 74 -3.60 11.10 -4.59
C ALA A 74 -2.48 11.65 -3.69
N LEU A 75 -2.51 11.39 -2.37
CA LEU A 75 -1.47 11.80 -1.43
C LEU A 75 -0.13 11.11 -1.70
N ASP A 76 -0.18 9.83 -2.03
CA ASP A 76 1.00 8.98 -2.23
C ASP A 76 1.51 9.01 -3.68
N GLY A 77 0.69 9.51 -4.62
CA GLY A 77 0.99 9.52 -6.07
C GLY A 77 0.74 8.18 -6.74
N ALA A 78 -0.16 7.36 -6.19
CA ALA A 78 -0.58 6.08 -6.75
C ALA A 78 -1.62 6.24 -7.86
N ALA A 79 -1.73 5.21 -8.71
CA ALA A 79 -2.76 5.12 -9.75
C ALA A 79 -4.12 4.70 -9.18
N ALA A 80 -4.14 3.85 -8.15
CA ALA A 80 -5.37 3.37 -7.51
C ALA A 80 -5.13 2.88 -6.08
N GLY A 81 -6.21 2.77 -5.28
CA GLY A 81 -6.20 2.29 -3.90
C GLY A 81 -7.26 1.21 -3.63
N LEU A 82 -7.05 0.44 -2.56
CA LEU A 82 -7.96 -0.58 -2.07
C LEU A 82 -7.98 -0.58 -0.54
N ALA A 83 -9.14 -0.29 0.04
CA ALA A 83 -9.37 -0.36 1.48
C ALA A 83 -9.63 -1.80 1.92
N VAL A 84 -8.94 -2.23 2.98
CA VAL A 84 -9.04 -3.57 3.56
C VAL A 84 -9.20 -3.49 5.09
N SER A 85 -9.57 -4.59 5.71
CA SER A 85 -9.96 -4.65 7.12
C SER A 85 -8.84 -4.31 8.12
N SER A 86 -7.58 -4.47 7.74
CA SER A 86 -6.43 -4.17 8.61
C SER A 86 -5.12 -4.05 7.83
N GLY A 87 -4.08 -3.47 8.45
CA GLY A 87 -2.72 -3.49 7.88
C GLY A 87 -2.19 -4.89 7.64
N GLN A 88 -2.49 -5.85 8.52
CA GLN A 88 -2.10 -7.26 8.33
C GLN A 88 -2.81 -7.90 7.13
N THR A 89 -4.07 -7.56 6.87
CA THR A 89 -4.76 -7.95 5.64
C THR A 89 -4.09 -7.32 4.42
N ALA A 90 -3.68 -6.05 4.52
CA ALA A 90 -2.96 -5.38 3.43
C ALA A 90 -1.64 -6.09 3.09
N SER A 91 -0.82 -6.42 4.10
CA SER A 91 0.44 -7.15 3.89
C SER A 91 0.21 -8.55 3.34
N ALA A 92 -0.76 -9.32 3.89
CA ALA A 92 -1.07 -10.66 3.41
C ALA A 92 -1.59 -10.67 1.97
N TYR A 93 -2.58 -9.84 1.68
CA TYR A 93 -3.20 -9.79 0.35
C TYR A 93 -2.25 -9.27 -0.72
N SER A 94 -1.36 -8.33 -0.38
CA SER A 94 -0.36 -7.85 -1.34
C SER A 94 0.57 -8.97 -1.82
N ILE A 95 0.90 -9.91 -0.97
CA ILE A 95 1.72 -11.08 -1.33
C ILE A 95 0.90 -12.16 -2.03
N GLN A 96 -0.26 -12.54 -1.46
CA GLN A 96 -1.12 -13.60 -2.02
C GLN A 96 -1.65 -13.27 -3.41
N ASN A 97 -1.68 -11.99 -3.77
CA ASN A 97 -2.10 -11.54 -5.10
C ASN A 97 -1.12 -11.95 -6.21
N VAL A 98 0.15 -12.14 -5.88
CA VAL A 98 1.22 -12.49 -6.85
C VAL A 98 1.88 -13.83 -6.58
N ALA A 99 1.93 -14.30 -5.33
CA ALA A 99 2.58 -15.54 -4.93
C ALA A 99 1.56 -16.63 -4.56
N ARG A 100 1.84 -17.86 -4.96
CA ARG A 100 1.03 -19.07 -4.70
C ARG A 100 1.88 -20.13 -4.00
N ALA A 101 1.26 -21.24 -3.58
CA ALA A 101 1.98 -22.38 -3.05
C ALA A 101 3.10 -22.85 -4.02
N GLY A 102 4.31 -22.96 -3.52
CA GLY A 102 5.51 -23.28 -4.30
C GLY A 102 6.29 -22.07 -4.82
N ASP A 103 5.77 -20.85 -4.69
CA ASP A 103 6.49 -19.60 -4.95
C ASP A 103 7.22 -19.10 -3.69
N ASN A 104 8.09 -18.11 -3.87
CA ASN A 104 8.72 -17.39 -2.76
C ASN A 104 8.68 -15.87 -2.96
N ILE A 105 8.94 -15.17 -1.86
CA ILE A 105 9.26 -13.75 -1.84
C ILE A 105 10.57 -13.51 -1.09
N VAL A 106 11.27 -12.42 -1.40
CA VAL A 106 12.40 -11.95 -0.60
C VAL A 106 11.94 -10.76 0.25
N SER A 107 12.13 -10.86 1.55
CA SER A 107 11.68 -9.84 2.48
C SER A 107 12.84 -9.30 3.32
N SER A 108 12.79 -8.01 3.63
CA SER A 108 13.61 -7.44 4.71
C SER A 108 13.39 -8.23 6.00
N SER A 109 14.46 -8.46 6.76
CA SER A 109 14.38 -8.99 8.13
C SER A 109 13.99 -7.92 9.16
N HIS A 110 14.03 -6.64 8.77
CA HIS A 110 13.62 -5.51 9.60
C HIS A 110 12.16 -5.18 9.32
N LEU A 111 11.26 -5.79 10.09
CA LEU A 111 9.80 -5.64 9.97
C LEU A 111 9.16 -5.48 11.33
N TYR A 112 7.96 -4.94 11.33
CA TYR A 112 7.05 -5.04 12.45
C TYR A 112 6.86 -6.50 12.85
N GLY A 113 6.87 -6.78 14.15
CA GLY A 113 6.83 -8.16 14.67
C GLY A 113 5.63 -8.98 14.19
N GLY A 114 4.47 -8.33 14.00
CA GLY A 114 3.27 -8.98 13.44
C GLY A 114 3.47 -9.41 11.99
N THR A 115 4.04 -8.57 11.14
CA THR A 115 4.34 -8.86 9.74
C THR A 115 5.41 -9.95 9.62
N TYR A 116 6.48 -9.86 10.44
CA TYR A 116 7.50 -10.91 10.49
C TYR A 116 6.89 -12.28 10.85
N ASN A 117 6.05 -12.32 11.88
CA ASN A 117 5.38 -13.54 12.30
C ASN A 117 4.42 -14.09 11.24
N GLN A 118 3.63 -13.21 10.60
CA GLN A 118 2.72 -13.55 9.50
C GLN A 118 3.49 -14.21 8.35
N PHE A 119 4.62 -13.61 7.96
CA PHE A 119 5.44 -14.09 6.84
C PHE A 119 6.16 -15.40 7.18
N LYS A 120 6.75 -15.47 8.36
CA LYS A 120 7.50 -16.64 8.81
C LYS A 120 6.63 -17.88 8.98
N ASN A 121 5.39 -17.73 9.46
CA ASN A 121 4.53 -18.84 9.84
C ASN A 121 3.32 -18.96 8.89
N ASN A 122 2.45 -17.96 8.83
CA ASN A 122 1.18 -18.10 8.10
C ASN A 122 1.39 -18.27 6.59
N LEU A 123 2.27 -17.48 5.94
CA LEU A 123 2.55 -17.66 4.51
C LEU A 123 3.23 -19.00 4.23
N LYS A 124 4.10 -19.46 5.14
CA LYS A 124 4.72 -20.78 5.03
C LYS A 124 3.69 -21.92 5.07
N GLU A 125 2.70 -21.83 5.94
CA GLU A 125 1.59 -22.82 5.99
C GLU A 125 0.73 -22.79 4.72
N MET A 126 0.67 -21.64 4.03
CA MET A 126 0.04 -21.50 2.71
C MET A 126 0.94 -21.98 1.56
N GLY A 127 2.12 -22.48 1.87
CA GLY A 127 3.10 -22.97 0.87
C GLY A 127 3.92 -21.88 0.18
N ILE A 128 3.91 -20.64 0.68
CA ILE A 128 4.71 -19.53 0.17
C ILE A 128 5.96 -19.41 1.05
N GLU A 129 7.14 -19.59 0.46
CA GLU A 129 8.42 -19.39 1.15
C GLU A 129 8.72 -17.89 1.31
N VAL A 130 9.18 -17.48 2.49
CA VAL A 130 9.69 -16.12 2.71
C VAL A 130 11.17 -16.18 3.06
N ARG A 131 12.01 -15.58 2.23
CA ARG A 131 13.46 -15.46 2.41
C ARG A 131 13.77 -14.13 3.04
N PHE A 132 14.06 -14.13 4.34
CA PHE A 132 14.44 -12.92 5.06
C PHE A 132 15.91 -12.59 4.82
N VAL A 133 16.18 -11.34 4.43
CA VAL A 133 17.53 -10.82 4.19
C VAL A 133 17.79 -9.57 5.03
N ASP A 134 19.07 -9.29 5.29
CA ASP A 134 19.49 -8.04 5.89
C ASP A 134 19.34 -6.91 4.84
N PRO A 135 18.49 -5.90 5.09
CA PRO A 135 18.24 -4.83 4.13
C PRO A 135 19.34 -3.76 4.07
N THR A 136 20.36 -3.85 4.91
CA THR A 136 21.47 -2.88 4.92
C THR A 136 22.32 -2.97 3.64
N ASP A 137 22.41 -4.15 3.04
CA ASP A 137 23.01 -4.37 1.73
C ASP A 137 21.90 -4.75 0.71
N PRO A 138 21.55 -3.85 -0.24
CA PRO A 138 20.55 -4.15 -1.28
C PRO A 138 20.85 -5.41 -2.09
N ALA A 139 22.14 -5.75 -2.29
CA ALA A 139 22.56 -6.95 -3.03
C ALA A 139 22.07 -8.26 -2.40
N ASN A 140 21.69 -8.25 -1.11
CA ASN A 140 21.14 -9.43 -0.46
C ASN A 140 19.78 -9.84 -1.02
N PHE A 141 19.00 -8.88 -1.55
CA PHE A 141 17.75 -9.17 -2.26
C PHE A 141 18.04 -9.95 -3.56
N GLU A 142 19.02 -9.51 -4.34
CA GLU A 142 19.42 -10.19 -5.58
C GLU A 142 19.94 -11.60 -5.30
N LYS A 143 20.83 -11.76 -4.30
CA LYS A 143 21.41 -13.07 -3.92
C LYS A 143 20.36 -14.10 -3.50
N ALA A 144 19.23 -13.65 -2.93
CA ALA A 144 18.15 -14.50 -2.45
C ALA A 144 17.08 -14.77 -3.53
N THR A 145 17.20 -14.14 -4.70
CA THR A 145 16.25 -14.24 -5.82
C THR A 145 16.47 -15.51 -6.63
N ASP A 146 15.38 -16.16 -7.02
CA ASP A 146 15.36 -17.25 -8.00
C ASP A 146 14.14 -17.16 -8.94
N ASP A 147 13.92 -18.17 -9.78
CA ASP A 147 12.83 -18.18 -10.76
C ASP A 147 11.43 -18.21 -10.16
N LYS A 148 11.30 -18.57 -8.89
CA LYS A 148 10.03 -18.61 -8.14
C LYS A 148 9.77 -17.36 -7.29
N THR A 149 10.70 -16.41 -7.28
CA THR A 149 10.54 -15.17 -6.54
C THR A 149 9.53 -14.27 -7.23
N ARG A 150 8.45 -13.87 -6.53
CA ARG A 150 7.32 -13.10 -7.08
C ARG A 150 7.30 -11.66 -6.63
N ALA A 151 7.85 -11.34 -5.47
CA ALA A 151 7.89 -9.97 -4.95
C ALA A 151 9.06 -9.76 -3.99
N TYR A 152 9.46 -8.50 -3.84
CA TYR A 152 10.26 -8.03 -2.71
C TYR A 152 9.34 -7.29 -1.73
N PHE A 153 9.64 -7.40 -0.42
CA PHE A 153 8.87 -6.72 0.63
C PHE A 153 9.77 -6.06 1.67
N ALA A 154 9.43 -4.83 2.06
CA ALA A 154 10.11 -4.11 3.13
C ALA A 154 9.20 -3.06 3.78
N GLU A 155 9.64 -2.49 4.91
CA GLU A 155 9.05 -1.29 5.52
C GLU A 155 9.94 -0.08 5.25
N THR A 156 9.36 1.07 4.92
CA THR A 156 10.11 2.33 4.69
C THR A 156 10.95 2.70 5.91
N LEU A 157 10.31 2.66 7.07
CA LEU A 157 10.91 2.95 8.37
C LEU A 157 10.48 1.84 9.35
N PRO A 158 11.28 0.76 9.47
CA PRO A 158 10.87 -0.44 10.20
C PRO A 158 10.77 -0.22 11.71
N ASN A 159 9.71 -0.75 12.29
CA ASN A 159 9.50 -0.79 13.74
C ASN A 159 10.09 -2.10 14.32
N PRO A 160 11.04 -2.08 15.28
CA PRO A 160 11.57 -0.91 16.01
C PRO A 160 12.93 -0.40 15.51
N LYS A 161 13.47 -0.94 14.43
CA LYS A 161 14.86 -0.69 14.00
C LYS A 161 15.12 0.74 13.54
N LEU A 162 14.13 1.45 12.99
CA LEU A 162 14.21 2.82 12.48
C LEU A 162 15.30 3.05 11.40
N GLN A 163 15.79 2.01 10.79
CA GLN A 163 16.80 2.05 9.75
C GLN A 163 16.11 2.24 8.40
N VAL A 164 16.30 3.40 7.79
CA VAL A 164 15.61 3.74 6.53
C VAL A 164 15.96 2.74 5.43
N PHE A 165 14.94 2.17 4.79
CA PHE A 165 15.09 1.16 3.76
C PHE A 165 15.58 1.79 2.43
N PRO A 166 16.54 1.16 1.72
CA PRO A 166 17.06 1.66 0.44
C PRO A 166 16.10 1.34 -0.72
N ILE A 167 14.97 2.07 -0.79
CA ILE A 167 13.85 1.79 -1.69
C ILE A 167 14.31 1.76 -3.15
N GLY A 168 15.02 2.79 -3.61
CA GLY A 168 15.41 2.94 -5.01
C GLY A 168 16.36 1.85 -5.47
N GLU A 169 17.34 1.53 -4.64
CA GLU A 169 18.36 0.51 -4.94
C GLU A 169 17.72 -0.88 -5.05
N VAL A 170 16.82 -1.25 -4.14
CA VAL A 170 16.13 -2.55 -4.19
C VAL A 170 15.07 -2.57 -5.29
N ALA A 171 14.36 -1.46 -5.55
CA ALA A 171 13.44 -1.36 -6.67
C ALA A 171 14.15 -1.53 -8.03
N GLU A 172 15.38 -0.99 -8.16
CA GLU A 172 16.19 -1.17 -9.37
C GLU A 172 16.59 -2.64 -9.58
N ILE A 173 17.02 -3.32 -8.50
CA ILE A 173 17.29 -4.77 -8.55
C ILE A 173 16.01 -5.52 -8.96
N GLY A 174 14.86 -5.19 -8.36
CA GLY A 174 13.59 -5.80 -8.73
C GLY A 174 13.25 -5.62 -10.20
N ARG A 175 13.45 -4.43 -10.76
CA ARG A 175 13.20 -4.18 -12.20
C ARG A 175 14.11 -4.98 -13.13
N LYS A 176 15.36 -5.26 -12.74
CA LYS A 176 16.27 -6.12 -13.52
C LYS A 176 15.78 -7.56 -13.61
N HIS A 177 15.05 -8.03 -12.60
CA HIS A 177 14.52 -9.38 -12.50
C HIS A 177 13.01 -9.46 -12.75
N ASP A 178 12.37 -8.36 -13.18
CA ASP A 178 10.91 -8.24 -13.35
C ASP A 178 10.11 -8.63 -12.07
N ILE A 179 10.63 -8.21 -10.91
CA ILE A 179 10.05 -8.45 -9.57
C ILE A 179 9.60 -7.12 -8.99
N PRO A 180 8.31 -6.97 -8.58
CA PRO A 180 7.81 -5.76 -7.95
C PRO A 180 8.34 -5.61 -6.51
N LEU A 181 8.66 -4.38 -6.11
CA LEU A 181 8.91 -4.03 -4.72
C LEU A 181 7.62 -3.55 -4.08
N ILE A 182 7.21 -4.20 -2.99
CA ILE A 182 6.08 -3.84 -2.13
C ILE A 182 6.64 -3.22 -0.86
N VAL A 183 6.17 -2.02 -0.50
CA VAL A 183 6.67 -1.28 0.65
C VAL A 183 5.56 -0.97 1.63
N ASP A 184 5.68 -1.40 2.86
CA ASP A 184 4.83 -0.92 3.95
C ASP A 184 5.31 0.46 4.40
N ASN A 185 4.49 1.48 4.16
CA ASN A 185 4.80 2.87 4.48
C ASN A 185 4.02 3.38 5.72
N THR A 186 3.55 2.47 6.56
CA THR A 186 2.73 2.79 7.75
C THR A 186 3.40 3.80 8.68
N ALA A 187 4.71 3.72 8.88
CA ALA A 187 5.44 4.59 9.80
C ALA A 187 5.83 5.95 9.18
N ALA A 188 5.67 6.13 7.87
CA ALA A 188 6.12 7.32 7.16
C ALA A 188 5.09 7.90 6.15
N PRO A 189 3.77 7.90 6.44
CA PRO A 189 2.80 8.47 5.51
C PRO A 189 3.10 9.96 5.33
N VAL A 190 3.06 10.44 4.09
CA VAL A 190 3.42 11.81 3.65
C VAL A 190 4.84 12.29 4.00
N LEU A 191 5.61 11.53 4.77
CA LEU A 191 7.03 11.80 5.04
C LEU A 191 7.94 11.17 3.98
N CYS A 192 7.53 10.05 3.42
CA CYS A 192 8.15 9.36 2.30
C CYS A 192 7.07 9.01 1.28
N ARG A 193 7.39 9.11 -0.01
CA ARG A 193 6.56 8.65 -1.12
C ARG A 193 7.30 7.53 -1.87
N PRO A 194 7.08 6.25 -1.51
CA PRO A 194 7.86 5.13 -2.07
C PRO A 194 7.74 4.98 -3.60
N PHE A 195 6.62 5.43 -4.20
CA PHE A 195 6.43 5.41 -5.65
C PHE A 195 7.42 6.30 -6.40
N ASP A 196 7.80 7.44 -5.84
CA ASP A 196 8.80 8.36 -6.42
C ASP A 196 10.19 7.70 -6.48
N HIS A 197 10.38 6.61 -5.74
CA HIS A 197 11.63 5.85 -5.65
C HIS A 197 11.52 4.43 -6.28
N GLY A 198 10.41 4.13 -6.95
CA GLY A 198 10.26 2.94 -7.76
C GLY A 198 9.58 1.74 -7.09
N ALA A 199 8.99 1.90 -5.90
CA ALA A 199 8.08 0.91 -5.38
C ALA A 199 6.92 0.68 -6.36
N ALA A 200 6.46 -0.57 -6.50
CA ALA A 200 5.33 -0.93 -7.34
C ALA A 200 4.00 -0.85 -6.58
N VAL A 201 4.04 -1.23 -5.31
CA VAL A 201 2.87 -1.29 -4.42
C VAL A 201 3.27 -0.73 -3.06
N THR A 202 2.38 0.04 -2.42
CA THR A 202 2.52 0.39 -1.00
C THR A 202 1.38 -0.19 -0.18
N THR A 203 1.69 -0.55 1.07
CA THR A 203 0.70 -0.98 2.06
C THR A 203 0.70 -0.05 3.26
N TYR A 204 -0.44 0.05 3.93
CA TYR A 204 -0.62 0.87 5.12
C TYR A 204 -1.51 0.19 6.15
N SER A 205 -1.12 0.24 7.40
CA SER A 205 -2.07 0.16 8.51
C SER A 205 -2.68 1.55 8.74
N THR A 206 -3.90 1.77 8.25
CA THR A 206 -4.63 3.04 8.48
C THR A 206 -4.94 3.27 9.95
N THR A 207 -4.88 2.21 10.76
CA THR A 207 -5.01 2.20 12.23
C THR A 207 -4.05 3.18 12.92
N LYS A 208 -2.88 3.49 12.30
CA LYS A 208 -1.80 4.27 12.89
C LYS A 208 -1.97 5.76 12.57
N TYR A 209 -0.99 6.40 11.96
CA TYR A 209 -1.01 7.84 11.69
C TYR A 209 -2.15 8.32 10.80
N ILE A 210 -2.60 7.51 9.82
CA ILE A 210 -3.71 7.88 8.95
C ILE A 210 -4.97 8.14 9.76
N GLY A 211 -5.38 7.19 10.61
CA GLY A 211 -6.48 7.40 11.54
C GLY A 211 -6.16 8.43 12.62
N GLY A 212 -5.04 8.25 13.30
CA GLY A 212 -4.49 9.20 14.26
C GLY A 212 -5.21 9.34 15.59
N HIS A 213 -6.34 8.64 15.80
CA HIS A 213 -7.21 8.80 16.97
C HIS A 213 -7.35 7.52 17.81
N GLY A 214 -6.80 6.40 17.36
CA GLY A 214 -6.90 5.10 18.07
C GLY A 214 -8.32 4.53 18.13
N THR A 215 -9.22 4.94 17.25
CA THR A 215 -10.65 4.60 17.30
C THR A 215 -11.04 3.44 16.41
N THR A 216 -10.26 3.13 15.37
CA THR A 216 -10.66 2.14 14.38
C THR A 216 -9.47 1.40 13.78
N ILE A 217 -9.71 0.20 13.27
CA ILE A 217 -8.72 -0.65 12.59
C ILE A 217 -9.03 -0.69 11.11
N GLY A 218 -7.96 -0.61 10.27
CA GLY A 218 -8.07 -0.73 8.83
C GLY A 218 -6.71 -0.81 8.16
N GLY A 219 -6.72 -1.04 6.86
CA GLY A 219 -5.54 -1.07 6.00
C GLY A 219 -5.83 -0.52 4.61
N LEU A 220 -4.78 -0.20 3.89
CA LEU A 220 -4.83 0.20 2.48
C LEU A 220 -3.74 -0.49 1.70
N ILE A 221 -4.02 -0.80 0.44
CA ILE A 221 -3.06 -1.22 -0.57
C ILE A 221 -3.16 -0.21 -1.71
N LEU A 222 -2.04 0.37 -2.13
CA LEU A 222 -1.99 1.30 -3.25
C LEU A 222 -1.14 0.69 -4.36
N ASP A 223 -1.60 0.84 -5.60
CA ASP A 223 -0.89 0.42 -6.81
C ASP A 223 -0.32 1.66 -7.51
N GLY A 224 0.99 1.71 -7.69
CA GLY A 224 1.67 2.82 -8.34
C GLY A 224 1.35 2.97 -9.82
N GLY A 225 0.90 1.90 -10.47
CA GLY A 225 0.70 1.86 -11.93
C GLY A 225 2.00 1.99 -12.72
N ASN A 226 3.14 1.80 -12.06
CA ASN A 226 4.48 2.05 -12.59
C ASN A 226 5.32 0.77 -12.80
N PHE A 227 4.74 -0.40 -12.53
CA PHE A 227 5.36 -1.71 -12.77
C PHE A 227 4.73 -2.38 -14.00
N ASP A 228 5.57 -2.79 -14.93
CA ASP A 228 5.13 -3.44 -16.18
C ASP A 228 4.90 -4.94 -15.96
N TRP A 229 3.67 -5.29 -15.53
CA TRP A 229 3.25 -6.67 -15.30
C TRP A 229 3.30 -7.51 -16.58
N GLY A 230 2.97 -6.91 -17.72
CA GLY A 230 2.96 -7.59 -19.03
C GLY A 230 4.36 -7.95 -19.52
N LYS A 231 5.36 -7.08 -19.32
CA LYS A 231 6.76 -7.36 -19.60
C LYS A 231 7.30 -8.50 -18.73
N ALA A 232 6.91 -8.53 -17.45
CA ALA A 232 7.29 -9.59 -16.54
C ALA A 232 6.79 -10.98 -16.99
N GLY A 233 5.64 -11.02 -17.68
CA GLY A 233 5.12 -12.21 -18.35
C GLY A 233 4.71 -13.33 -17.41
N ALA A 234 4.26 -14.44 -18.01
CA ALA A 234 3.76 -15.60 -17.28
C ALA A 234 4.86 -16.34 -16.47
N ASP A 235 6.10 -16.30 -16.93
CA ASP A 235 7.21 -16.98 -16.26
C ASP A 235 7.53 -16.33 -14.91
N ARG A 236 7.53 -14.99 -14.86
CA ARG A 236 7.85 -14.24 -13.65
C ARG A 236 6.61 -13.84 -12.84
N GLN A 237 5.53 -13.43 -13.50
CA GLN A 237 4.30 -12.98 -12.86
C GLN A 237 3.06 -13.75 -13.39
N PRO A 238 2.97 -15.07 -13.16
CA PRO A 238 1.89 -15.90 -13.69
C PRO A 238 0.52 -15.45 -13.20
N ALA A 239 0.41 -14.90 -11.98
CA ALA A 239 -0.85 -14.47 -11.41
C ALA A 239 -1.57 -13.37 -12.22
N LEU A 240 -0.83 -12.55 -12.95
CA LEU A 240 -1.37 -11.46 -13.80
C LEU A 240 -1.41 -11.84 -15.29
N ASN A 241 -0.63 -12.84 -15.71
CA ASN A 241 -0.37 -13.16 -17.11
C ASN A 241 -0.85 -14.54 -17.55
N THR A 242 -1.60 -15.26 -16.71
CA THR A 242 -2.26 -16.52 -17.07
C THR A 242 -3.75 -16.45 -16.76
N PRO A 243 -4.60 -17.28 -17.41
CA PRO A 243 -6.02 -17.31 -17.13
C PRO A 243 -6.33 -17.54 -15.66
N ASP A 244 -7.10 -16.64 -15.04
CA ASP A 244 -7.47 -16.71 -13.63
C ASP A 244 -8.79 -17.47 -13.46
N PRO A 245 -8.80 -18.67 -12.85
CA PRO A 245 -10.02 -19.44 -12.64
C PRO A 245 -10.99 -18.75 -11.67
N CYS A 246 -10.51 -17.86 -10.79
CA CYS A 246 -11.37 -17.12 -9.87
C CYS A 246 -12.21 -16.06 -10.57
N TYR A 247 -11.88 -15.69 -11.81
CA TYR A 247 -12.62 -14.70 -12.58
C TYR A 247 -12.81 -15.12 -14.05
N GLY A 248 -13.40 -16.28 -14.27
CA GLY A 248 -13.81 -16.75 -15.62
C GLY A 248 -12.67 -16.91 -16.63
N GLY A 249 -11.43 -17.08 -16.18
CA GLY A 249 -10.27 -17.23 -17.07
C GLY A 249 -9.68 -15.91 -17.59
N VAL A 250 -9.99 -14.78 -16.96
CA VAL A 250 -9.40 -13.48 -17.33
C VAL A 250 -7.87 -13.52 -17.15
N VAL A 251 -7.14 -12.99 -18.14
CA VAL A 251 -5.73 -12.65 -18.04
C VAL A 251 -5.66 -11.16 -17.69
N TRP A 252 -5.25 -10.86 -16.46
CA TRP A 252 -5.43 -9.52 -15.87
C TRP A 252 -4.66 -8.43 -16.59
N ASP A 253 -3.39 -8.66 -16.96
CA ASP A 253 -2.63 -7.67 -17.71
C ASP A 253 -3.24 -7.41 -19.09
N GLU A 254 -3.67 -8.45 -19.79
CA GLU A 254 -4.33 -8.31 -21.09
C GLU A 254 -5.65 -7.54 -20.98
N GLN A 255 -6.52 -7.94 -20.06
CA GLN A 255 -7.83 -7.31 -19.90
C GLN A 255 -7.74 -5.89 -19.40
N VAL A 256 -6.97 -5.63 -18.34
CA VAL A 256 -6.97 -4.34 -17.66
C VAL A 256 -5.97 -3.37 -18.29
N THR A 257 -4.71 -3.80 -18.47
CA THR A 257 -3.68 -2.90 -18.98
C THR A 257 -3.81 -2.67 -20.48
N LYS A 258 -3.95 -3.76 -21.28
CA LYS A 258 -3.94 -3.64 -22.74
C LYS A 258 -5.30 -3.26 -23.32
N ASN A 259 -6.38 -3.95 -22.90
CA ASN A 259 -7.71 -3.72 -23.49
C ASN A 259 -8.42 -2.50 -22.90
N MET A 260 -8.35 -2.28 -21.58
CA MET A 260 -8.99 -1.14 -20.91
C MET A 260 -8.07 0.09 -20.81
N GLY A 261 -6.75 -0.04 -21.02
CA GLY A 261 -5.78 1.05 -20.90
C GLY A 261 -5.56 1.54 -19.47
N LEU A 262 -5.82 0.69 -18.45
CA LEU A 262 -5.73 1.07 -17.05
C LEU A 262 -4.45 0.53 -16.40
N PRO A 263 -3.69 1.34 -15.66
CA PRO A 263 -2.37 0.96 -15.16
C PRO A 263 -2.40 0.17 -13.83
N PHE A 264 -3.57 -0.33 -13.38
CA PHE A 264 -3.75 -0.96 -12.06
C PHE A 264 -4.33 -2.39 -12.14
N ALA A 265 -3.86 -3.20 -13.07
CA ALA A 265 -4.26 -4.61 -13.21
C ALA A 265 -4.08 -5.40 -11.90
N TYR A 266 -2.99 -5.17 -11.18
CA TYR A 266 -2.70 -5.79 -9.89
C TYR A 266 -3.81 -5.49 -8.86
N LEU A 267 -4.22 -4.23 -8.73
CA LEU A 267 -5.21 -3.83 -7.74
C LEU A 267 -6.62 -4.30 -8.11
N LEU A 268 -6.98 -4.25 -9.41
CA LEU A 268 -8.30 -4.72 -9.86
C LEU A 268 -8.44 -6.22 -9.66
N LYS A 269 -7.40 -7.01 -9.97
CA LYS A 269 -7.35 -8.43 -9.63
C LYS A 269 -7.59 -8.65 -8.14
N LEU A 270 -6.84 -7.97 -7.28
CA LEU A 270 -6.93 -8.11 -5.83
C LEU A 270 -8.35 -7.82 -5.32
N ARG A 271 -8.98 -6.76 -5.81
CA ARG A 271 -10.36 -6.35 -5.47
C ARG A 271 -11.37 -7.42 -5.85
N THR A 272 -11.26 -7.95 -7.06
CA THR A 272 -12.27 -8.85 -7.65
C THR A 272 -12.02 -10.33 -7.37
N THR A 273 -10.89 -10.67 -6.76
CA THR A 273 -10.55 -12.03 -6.33
C THR A 273 -10.39 -12.08 -4.80
N LEU A 274 -9.21 -11.79 -4.25
CA LEU A 274 -8.94 -11.97 -2.82
C LEU A 274 -9.91 -11.20 -1.91
N LEU A 275 -10.13 -9.91 -2.18
CA LEU A 275 -11.06 -9.13 -1.36
C LEU A 275 -12.49 -9.67 -1.46
N ARG A 276 -12.97 -9.95 -2.68
CA ARG A 276 -14.31 -10.49 -2.92
C ARG A 276 -14.50 -11.83 -2.22
N ASP A 277 -13.54 -12.74 -2.34
CA ASP A 277 -13.72 -14.15 -1.98
C ASP A 277 -13.31 -14.44 -0.53
N LEU A 278 -12.27 -13.79 0.01
CA LEU A 278 -11.81 -13.96 1.39
C LEU A 278 -12.43 -12.96 2.37
N GLY A 279 -12.97 -11.83 1.87
CA GLY A 279 -13.85 -10.96 2.65
C GLY A 279 -13.17 -10.01 3.62
N GLY A 280 -11.89 -9.70 3.45
CA GLY A 280 -11.16 -8.73 4.29
C GLY A 280 -11.51 -7.27 4.02
N ALA A 281 -12.81 -6.96 3.83
CA ALA A 281 -13.30 -5.63 3.47
C ALA A 281 -13.33 -4.67 4.67
N MET A 282 -13.12 -3.38 4.41
CA MET A 282 -13.28 -2.32 5.40
C MET A 282 -14.76 -1.93 5.53
N SER A 283 -15.22 -1.68 6.78
CA SER A 283 -16.53 -1.08 7.02
C SER A 283 -16.57 0.36 6.49
N PRO A 284 -17.66 0.80 5.83
CA PRO A 284 -17.83 2.20 5.41
C PRO A 284 -17.72 3.20 6.58
N PHE A 285 -18.21 2.83 7.76
CA PHE A 285 -18.06 3.66 8.95
C PHE A 285 -16.60 3.82 9.38
N ASN A 286 -15.79 2.75 9.30
CA ASN A 286 -14.35 2.85 9.56
C ASN A 286 -13.64 3.71 8.49
N ALA A 287 -14.00 3.55 7.21
CA ALA A 287 -13.47 4.38 6.14
C ALA A 287 -13.76 5.87 6.38
N TRP A 288 -14.98 6.20 6.82
CA TRP A 288 -15.35 7.57 7.15
C TRP A 288 -14.50 8.14 8.28
N MET A 289 -14.24 7.37 9.34
CA MET A 289 -13.35 7.81 10.43
C MET A 289 -11.92 8.04 9.94
N PHE A 290 -11.43 7.22 9.02
CA PHE A 290 -10.10 7.43 8.40
C PHE A 290 -10.07 8.67 7.51
N ILE A 291 -11.14 8.98 6.79
CA ILE A 291 -11.26 10.22 6.00
C ILE A 291 -11.10 11.44 6.93
N GLN A 292 -11.75 11.43 8.10
CA GLN A 292 -11.57 12.49 9.11
C GLN A 292 -10.11 12.60 9.57
N GLY A 293 -9.45 11.48 9.82
CA GLY A 293 -8.02 11.46 10.17
C GLY A 293 -7.12 12.00 9.07
N LEU A 294 -7.41 11.66 7.80
CA LEU A 294 -6.64 12.12 6.64
C LEU A 294 -6.63 13.64 6.46
N GLU A 295 -7.75 14.30 6.75
CA GLU A 295 -7.88 15.75 6.56
C GLU A 295 -6.83 16.56 7.31
N THR A 296 -6.32 16.02 8.40
CA THR A 296 -5.27 16.66 9.22
C THR A 296 -3.93 15.92 9.18
N LEU A 297 -3.79 14.86 8.39
CA LEU A 297 -2.59 14.02 8.38
C LEU A 297 -1.30 14.82 8.10
N PRO A 298 -1.20 15.69 7.07
CA PRO A 298 0.03 16.44 6.82
C PRO A 298 0.43 17.34 7.98
N LEU A 299 -0.55 17.98 8.64
CA LEU A 299 -0.31 18.83 9.81
C LEU A 299 0.24 18.01 10.99
N ARG A 300 -0.41 16.88 11.28
CA ARG A 300 0.01 16.01 12.39
C ARG A 300 1.38 15.41 12.15
N MET A 301 1.67 14.94 10.94
CA MET A 301 2.97 14.33 10.64
C MET A 301 4.12 15.33 10.74
N ARG A 302 3.94 16.59 10.31
CA ARG A 302 4.96 17.64 10.51
C ARG A 302 5.23 17.89 12.00
N GLU A 303 4.19 18.00 12.82
CA GLU A 303 4.37 18.24 14.26
C GLU A 303 4.93 17.00 14.98
N HIS A 304 4.51 15.79 14.61
CA HIS A 304 5.12 14.56 15.12
C HIS A 304 6.62 14.49 14.81
N ALA A 305 7.00 14.71 13.56
CA ALA A 305 8.43 14.67 13.16
C ALA A 305 9.26 15.74 13.87
N LYS A 306 8.72 16.95 14.03
CA LYS A 306 9.37 18.03 14.79
C LYS A 306 9.57 17.67 16.28
N ASN A 307 8.53 17.14 16.91
CA ASN A 307 8.58 16.75 18.33
C ASN A 307 9.54 15.57 18.54
N ALA A 308 9.48 14.55 17.66
CA ALA A 308 10.42 13.41 17.73
C ALA A 308 11.89 13.87 17.62
N LYS A 309 12.18 14.79 16.70
CA LYS A 309 13.52 15.38 16.58
C LYS A 309 13.99 16.04 17.88
N GLN A 310 13.17 16.90 18.47
CA GLN A 310 13.51 17.58 19.73
C GLN A 310 13.75 16.61 20.88
N VAL A 311 12.92 15.57 20.99
CA VAL A 311 13.08 14.52 22.01
C VAL A 311 14.35 13.72 21.75
N ALA A 312 14.64 13.35 20.50
CA ALA A 312 15.86 12.62 20.15
C ALA A 312 17.14 13.41 20.47
N GLU A 313 17.19 14.70 20.13
CA GLU A 313 18.29 15.61 20.45
C GLU A 313 18.48 15.78 21.97
N PHE A 314 17.39 15.96 22.71
CA PHE A 314 17.42 16.02 24.17
C PHE A 314 17.97 14.73 24.78
N LEU A 315 17.49 13.58 24.33
CA LEU A 315 17.96 12.28 24.84
C LEU A 315 19.43 12.04 24.48
N ALA A 316 19.86 12.38 23.26
CA ALA A 316 21.25 12.23 22.84
C ALA A 316 22.24 13.09 23.69
N SER A 317 21.78 14.24 24.19
CA SER A 317 22.57 15.09 25.09
C SER A 317 22.56 14.63 26.55
N ASN A 318 21.69 13.69 26.93
CA ASN A 318 21.49 13.30 28.33
C ASN A 318 22.51 12.22 28.76
N LYS A 319 23.30 12.50 29.78
CA LYS A 319 24.36 11.62 30.33
C LYS A 319 23.85 10.24 30.81
N LYS A 320 22.54 10.08 31.06
CA LYS A 320 21.93 8.82 31.49
C LYS A 320 21.50 7.93 30.31
N VAL A 321 21.55 8.44 29.08
CA VAL A 321 21.18 7.73 27.85
C VAL A 321 22.44 7.24 27.16
N GLN A 322 22.55 5.97 26.91
CA GLN A 322 23.69 5.35 26.27
C GLN A 322 23.71 5.58 24.76
N SER A 323 22.55 5.48 24.10
CA SER A 323 22.44 5.68 22.66
C SER A 323 21.00 6.05 22.29
N VAL A 324 20.84 6.75 21.16
CA VAL A 324 19.55 7.09 20.55
C VAL A 324 19.59 6.65 19.10
N THR A 325 18.63 5.86 18.68
CA THR A 325 18.42 5.48 17.27
C THR A 325 17.30 6.33 16.71
N TYR A 326 17.63 7.31 15.87
CA TYR A 326 16.70 8.19 15.18
C TYR A 326 17.32 8.64 13.85
N PRO A 327 16.60 8.52 12.70
CA PRO A 327 17.21 8.77 11.39
C PRO A 327 17.76 10.20 11.21
N GLY A 328 17.15 11.18 11.88
CA GLY A 328 17.63 12.56 11.87
C GLY A 328 18.98 12.79 12.56
N LEU A 329 19.44 11.82 13.38
CA LEU A 329 20.73 11.85 14.08
C LEU A 329 21.77 10.87 13.47
N PHE A 330 21.42 10.21 12.37
CA PHE A 330 22.39 9.36 11.65
C PHE A 330 23.51 10.20 11.02
N GLU A 331 24.62 9.56 10.70
CA GLU A 331 25.78 10.18 10.07
C GLU A 331 26.20 9.39 8.82
N GLY A 332 27.03 10.01 7.95
CA GLY A 332 27.55 9.39 6.74
C GLY A 332 26.46 8.84 5.82
N ALA A 333 26.70 7.68 5.24
CA ALA A 333 25.80 7.06 4.25
C ALA A 333 24.37 6.79 4.76
N GLU A 334 24.20 6.48 6.05
CA GLU A 334 22.88 6.29 6.65
C GLU A 334 22.09 7.61 6.71
N LYS A 335 22.76 8.74 6.96
CA LYS A 335 22.13 10.06 6.94
C LYS A 335 21.76 10.47 5.51
N GLU A 336 22.65 10.27 4.55
CA GLU A 336 22.39 10.55 3.14
C GLU A 336 21.18 9.75 2.63
N LYS A 337 21.10 8.48 3.00
CA LYS A 337 19.94 7.62 2.69
C LYS A 337 18.67 8.15 3.36
N ALA A 338 18.73 8.53 4.64
CA ALA A 338 17.58 9.09 5.33
C ALA A 338 17.10 10.39 4.66
N ASP A 339 18.01 11.29 4.29
CA ASP A 339 17.69 12.55 3.60
C ASP A 339 17.10 12.34 2.21
N LYS A 340 17.56 11.30 1.50
CA LYS A 340 17.04 10.93 0.18
C LYS A 340 15.58 10.49 0.22
N TYR A 341 15.20 9.70 1.21
CA TYR A 341 13.88 9.06 1.25
C TYR A 341 12.88 9.77 2.17
N MET A 342 13.35 10.36 3.26
CA MET A 342 12.51 10.95 4.30
C MET A 342 12.39 12.46 4.16
N THR A 343 11.87 12.92 3.02
CA THR A 343 11.83 14.36 2.66
C THR A 343 10.85 15.19 3.51
N GLY A 344 9.84 14.55 4.13
CA GLY A 344 8.86 15.21 5.00
C GLY A 344 9.24 15.21 6.49
N GLY A 345 10.36 14.59 6.88
CA GLY A 345 10.81 14.40 8.27
C GLY A 345 11.18 12.94 8.54
N TYR A 346 11.83 12.67 9.67
CA TYR A 346 12.48 11.38 9.95
C TYR A 346 11.63 10.40 10.79
N GLY A 347 10.33 10.55 10.77
CA GLY A 347 9.42 9.74 11.58
C GLY A 347 9.14 10.34 12.96
N ALA A 348 8.37 9.57 13.79
CA ALA A 348 7.92 10.02 15.11
C ALA A 348 7.89 8.86 16.12
#